data_048620c76a73ae30d954a52bc28e34a6
#
_entry.id   048620c76a73ae30d954a52bc28e34a6
#
_cell.length_a   1.000
_cell.length_b   1.000
_cell.length_c   1.000
_cell.angle_alpha   90.00
_cell.angle_beta   90.00
_cell.angle_gamma   90.00
#
_symmetry.space_group_name_H-M   'P 1'
#
loop_
_entity.id
_entity.type
_entity.pdbx_description
1 polymer ?
#
loop_
_entity_poly.entity_id
_entity_poly.type
_entity_poly.pdbx_seq_one_letter_code
_entity_poly.pdbx_strand_id
1 'polypeptide(L)'
;SYDELAYPRNSYDECVEYINNELLKAAAVLPLQRPVQEIARPTRGAALALRAKMFLYAASPLFNGKAPEYVSSALVNKDGKHLLPESYDESKWARAAAAAKDVMELNVYSIHVARFKAAGDIAYPATIVPPYNSEFSEQSWPNGWKDIDPFQSYRELFDGTLIASQNEELIFTRGTNVGGEDLRVMVVHQLPRNGAGGYGSHGMTQKQCDAYYMNDGKDCPGMNDMYRGVDGYIGRCDSRQRAEGYVDENELSTYPELGLLGVGVSKQYVQREPRFYASVAYNGSTWHLLRALNDDNHNETENIQVFYYRGENNGYTNSSYWLKTGIGIKKYVHPNDISYTQKNSYDVERIERKVDIALRYG
;
A
#
# COMPACT_ATOMS: atom_id res chain seq x y z
N SER A 1 -20.16 -5.52 -44.43
CA SER A 1 -18.86 -4.84 -44.44
C SER A 1 -18.34 -4.69 -43.01
N TYR A 2 -17.07 -4.40 -42.85
CA TYR A 2 -16.46 -4.15 -41.52
C TYR A 2 -17.14 -2.98 -40.78
N ASP A 3 -17.64 -2.00 -41.51
CA ASP A 3 -18.35 -0.83 -40.99
C ASP A 3 -19.74 -1.16 -40.44
N GLU A 4 -20.40 -2.22 -40.94
CA GLU A 4 -21.71 -2.67 -40.44
C GLU A 4 -21.59 -3.39 -39.08
N LEU A 5 -20.40 -3.88 -38.72
CA LEU A 5 -20.10 -4.54 -37.47
C LEU A 5 -19.49 -3.59 -36.40
N ALA A 6 -19.23 -2.34 -36.77
CA ALA A 6 -18.64 -1.34 -35.88
C ALA A 6 -19.71 -0.67 -35.02
N TYR A 7 -20.00 -1.25 -33.87
CA TYR A 7 -20.87 -0.62 -32.86
C TYR A 7 -20.22 0.62 -32.24
N PRO A 8 -20.99 1.71 -32.03
CA PRO A 8 -20.49 2.88 -31.32
C PRO A 8 -20.19 2.50 -29.86
N ARG A 9 -19.16 3.14 -29.29
CA ARG A 9 -18.83 2.97 -27.87
C ARG A 9 -19.84 3.72 -27.00
N ASN A 10 -20.18 3.14 -25.86
CA ASN A 10 -20.90 3.85 -24.81
C ASN A 10 -19.99 4.86 -24.11
N SER A 11 -20.57 5.93 -23.55
CA SER A 11 -19.83 6.85 -22.72
C SER A 11 -19.39 6.16 -21.42
N TYR A 12 -18.39 6.73 -20.77
CA TYR A 12 -17.90 6.26 -19.47
C TYR A 12 -19.04 6.23 -18.43
N ASP A 13 -19.84 7.27 -18.37
CA ASP A 13 -20.95 7.36 -17.42
C ASP A 13 -22.05 6.34 -17.70
N GLU A 14 -22.38 6.05 -18.97
CA GLU A 14 -23.31 4.95 -19.32
C GLU A 14 -22.77 3.59 -18.85
N CYS A 15 -21.46 3.33 -19.00
CA CYS A 15 -20.82 2.12 -18.50
C CYS A 15 -20.88 2.05 -16.98
N VAL A 16 -20.63 3.17 -16.28
CA VAL A 16 -20.72 3.26 -14.82
C VAL A 16 -22.13 2.94 -14.33
N GLU A 17 -23.17 3.49 -14.98
CA GLU A 17 -24.57 3.20 -14.61
C GLU A 17 -24.95 1.74 -14.87
N TYR A 18 -24.52 1.17 -15.99
CA TYR A 18 -24.73 -0.24 -16.26
C TYR A 18 -24.11 -1.13 -15.17
N ILE A 19 -22.82 -0.91 -14.86
CA ILE A 19 -22.10 -1.66 -13.82
C ILE A 19 -22.75 -1.48 -12.45
N ASN A 20 -23.15 -0.25 -12.09
CA ASN A 20 -23.88 0.05 -10.86
C ASN A 20 -25.13 -0.81 -10.72
N ASN A 21 -25.94 -0.87 -11.77
CA ASN A 21 -27.21 -1.62 -11.75
C ASN A 21 -26.97 -3.13 -11.63
N GLU A 22 -25.97 -3.67 -12.32
CA GLU A 22 -25.62 -5.10 -12.23
C GLU A 22 -25.05 -5.46 -10.84
N LEU A 23 -24.24 -4.60 -10.24
CA LEU A 23 -23.71 -4.80 -8.89
C LEU A 23 -24.80 -4.75 -7.82
N LEU A 24 -25.80 -3.88 -7.97
CA LEU A 24 -26.96 -3.84 -7.06
C LEU A 24 -27.82 -5.11 -7.18
N LYS A 25 -28.06 -5.61 -8.39
CA LYS A 25 -28.74 -6.91 -8.61
C LYS A 25 -27.97 -8.06 -7.96
N ALA A 26 -26.65 -8.08 -8.12
CA ALA A 26 -25.79 -9.07 -7.50
C ALA A 26 -25.83 -8.95 -5.95
N ALA A 27 -25.74 -7.75 -5.39
CA ALA A 27 -25.79 -7.52 -3.95
C ALA A 27 -27.13 -7.99 -3.33
N ALA A 28 -28.23 -7.90 -4.08
CA ALA A 28 -29.55 -8.34 -3.60
C ALA A 28 -29.64 -9.85 -3.37
N VAL A 29 -28.89 -10.65 -4.12
CA VAL A 29 -28.95 -12.13 -4.07
C VAL A 29 -27.74 -12.78 -3.41
N LEU A 30 -26.61 -12.08 -3.32
CA LEU A 30 -25.41 -12.62 -2.69
C LEU A 30 -25.56 -12.71 -1.16
N PRO A 31 -25.02 -13.77 -0.53
CA PRO A 31 -25.02 -13.90 0.93
C PRO A 31 -24.17 -12.82 1.57
N LEU A 32 -24.48 -12.50 2.81
CA LEU A 32 -23.75 -11.51 3.61
C LEU A 32 -22.34 -12.00 3.96
N GLN A 33 -22.20 -13.28 4.31
CA GLN A 33 -20.94 -13.94 4.66
C GLN A 33 -20.88 -15.32 3.99
N ARG A 34 -19.67 -15.86 3.88
CA ARG A 34 -19.38 -17.20 3.36
C ARG A 34 -18.69 -18.05 4.43
N PRO A 35 -18.88 -19.38 4.41
CA PRO A 35 -18.03 -20.29 5.18
C PRO A 35 -16.56 -20.13 4.80
N VAL A 36 -15.64 -20.44 5.74
CA VAL A 36 -14.18 -20.30 5.53
C VAL A 36 -13.71 -21.04 4.27
N GLN A 37 -14.30 -22.20 3.96
CA GLN A 37 -13.97 -22.99 2.76
C GLN A 37 -14.35 -22.30 1.46
N GLU A 38 -15.23 -21.30 1.52
CA GLU A 38 -15.71 -20.53 0.37
C GLU A 38 -15.29 -19.04 0.42
N ILE A 39 -14.28 -18.70 1.22
CA ILE A 39 -13.89 -17.32 1.50
C ILE A 39 -13.49 -16.52 0.25
N ALA A 40 -13.06 -17.19 -0.81
CA ALA A 40 -12.73 -16.58 -2.10
C ALA A 40 -13.95 -16.39 -3.03
N ARG A 41 -15.17 -16.79 -2.59
CA ARG A 41 -16.38 -16.52 -3.35
C ARG A 41 -16.98 -15.16 -3.00
N PRO A 42 -17.55 -14.43 -3.96
CA PRO A 42 -18.10 -13.11 -3.72
C PRO A 42 -19.26 -13.13 -2.70
N THR A 43 -19.32 -12.07 -1.92
CA THR A 43 -20.37 -11.76 -0.95
C THR A 43 -21.11 -10.49 -1.36
N ARG A 44 -22.20 -10.15 -0.63
CA ARG A 44 -22.85 -8.84 -0.78
C ARG A 44 -21.86 -7.69 -0.59
N GLY A 45 -20.98 -7.78 0.39
CA GLY A 45 -19.92 -6.79 0.63
C GLY A 45 -18.98 -6.63 -0.55
N ALA A 46 -18.62 -7.71 -1.24
CA ALA A 46 -17.77 -7.64 -2.44
C ALA A 46 -18.42 -6.83 -3.56
N ALA A 47 -19.71 -7.05 -3.82
CA ALA A 47 -20.46 -6.31 -4.84
C ALA A 47 -20.56 -4.80 -4.48
N LEU A 48 -20.90 -4.48 -3.23
CA LEU A 48 -21.03 -3.09 -2.76
C LEU A 48 -19.67 -2.37 -2.69
N ALA A 49 -18.62 -3.04 -2.26
CA ALA A 49 -17.28 -2.43 -2.22
C ALA A 49 -16.71 -2.17 -3.64
N LEU A 50 -16.96 -3.07 -4.59
CA LEU A 50 -16.61 -2.84 -5.99
C LEU A 50 -17.39 -1.65 -6.57
N ARG A 51 -18.66 -1.51 -6.21
CA ARG A 51 -19.51 -0.37 -6.57
C ARG A 51 -18.94 0.94 -6.00
N ALA A 52 -18.57 0.97 -4.73
CA ALA A 52 -17.94 2.14 -4.10
C ALA A 52 -16.64 2.53 -4.80
N LYS A 53 -15.77 1.55 -5.08
CA LYS A 53 -14.50 1.75 -5.81
C LYS A 53 -14.75 2.31 -7.21
N MET A 54 -15.71 1.77 -7.95
CA MET A 54 -16.09 2.26 -9.27
C MET A 54 -16.53 3.72 -9.23
N PHE A 55 -17.41 4.12 -8.30
CA PHE A 55 -17.84 5.51 -8.16
C PHE A 55 -16.72 6.45 -7.74
N LEU A 56 -15.78 5.99 -6.89
CA LEU A 56 -14.60 6.76 -6.53
C LEU A 56 -13.74 7.09 -7.77
N TYR A 57 -13.54 6.12 -8.65
CA TYR A 57 -12.86 6.36 -9.93
C TYR A 57 -13.66 7.31 -10.83
N ALA A 58 -14.98 7.14 -10.93
CA ALA A 58 -15.84 7.99 -11.75
C ALA A 58 -15.89 9.44 -11.26
N ALA A 59 -15.68 9.68 -9.96
CA ALA A 59 -15.59 10.99 -9.37
C ALA A 59 -14.20 11.64 -9.56
N SER A 60 -13.16 10.83 -9.87
CA SER A 60 -11.78 11.35 -10.01
C SER A 60 -11.65 12.33 -11.18
N PRO A 61 -10.69 13.27 -11.12
CA PRO A 61 -10.58 14.36 -12.10
C PRO A 61 -10.55 13.89 -13.56
N LEU A 62 -9.85 12.80 -13.86
CA LEU A 62 -9.74 12.27 -15.23
C LEU A 62 -11.09 11.86 -15.81
N PHE A 63 -12.00 11.32 -14.98
CA PHE A 63 -13.32 10.82 -15.39
C PHE A 63 -14.46 11.75 -14.99
N ASN A 64 -14.14 12.97 -14.54
CA ASN A 64 -15.11 13.93 -14.07
C ASN A 64 -14.79 15.37 -14.58
N GLY A 65 -14.82 15.53 -15.89
CA GLY A 65 -14.74 16.84 -16.55
C GLY A 65 -13.40 17.56 -16.47
N LYS A 66 -12.33 16.89 -16.03
CA LYS A 66 -10.96 17.45 -15.94
C LYS A 66 -9.93 16.62 -16.70
N ALA A 67 -10.36 15.84 -17.69
CA ALA A 67 -9.44 15.15 -18.58
C ALA A 67 -8.64 16.18 -19.41
N PRO A 68 -7.32 15.96 -19.63
CA PRO A 68 -6.57 16.78 -20.57
C PRO A 68 -7.22 16.79 -21.95
N GLU A 69 -7.18 17.92 -22.65
CA GLU A 69 -7.83 18.10 -23.95
C GLU A 69 -7.43 17.02 -24.98
N TYR A 70 -6.15 16.66 -25.03
CA TYR A 70 -5.67 15.59 -25.92
C TYR A 70 -6.26 14.21 -25.62
N VAL A 71 -6.74 13.96 -24.38
CA VAL A 71 -7.44 12.73 -24.00
C VAL A 71 -8.92 12.83 -24.38
N SER A 72 -9.58 13.93 -24.01
CA SER A 72 -11.01 14.13 -24.28
C SER A 72 -11.31 14.21 -25.77
N SER A 73 -10.48 14.91 -26.56
CA SER A 73 -10.61 15.00 -28.02
C SER A 73 -10.38 13.67 -28.74
N ALA A 74 -9.53 12.79 -28.21
CA ALA A 74 -9.31 11.45 -28.77
C ALA A 74 -10.44 10.46 -28.44
N LEU A 75 -11.26 10.76 -27.43
CA LEU A 75 -12.33 9.89 -26.94
C LEU A 75 -13.72 10.41 -27.38
N VAL A 76 -13.86 10.55 -28.70
CA VAL A 76 -15.09 10.94 -29.37
C VAL A 76 -15.48 9.87 -30.40
N ASN A 77 -16.75 9.51 -30.48
CA ASN A 77 -17.26 8.61 -31.48
C ASN A 77 -17.39 9.29 -32.85
N LYS A 78 -17.54 8.52 -33.91
CA LYS A 78 -17.72 9.05 -35.27
C LYS A 78 -18.98 9.94 -35.43
N ASP A 79 -19.97 9.72 -34.56
CA ASP A 79 -21.22 10.53 -34.49
C ASP A 79 -21.08 11.83 -33.67
N GLY A 80 -19.88 12.11 -33.16
CA GLY A 80 -19.60 13.29 -32.34
C GLY A 80 -19.87 13.12 -30.85
N LYS A 81 -20.30 11.95 -30.39
CA LYS A 81 -20.55 11.68 -28.96
C LYS A 81 -19.23 11.64 -28.17
N HIS A 82 -19.08 12.55 -27.20
CA HIS A 82 -18.00 12.51 -26.23
C HIS A 82 -18.14 11.33 -25.27
N LEU A 83 -17.04 10.60 -25.05
CA LEU A 83 -17.03 9.40 -24.19
C LEU A 83 -16.67 9.71 -22.74
N LEU A 84 -16.00 10.83 -22.48
CA LEU A 84 -15.77 11.36 -21.14
C LEU A 84 -16.65 12.58 -20.89
N PRO A 85 -17.03 12.84 -19.62
CA PRO A 85 -17.74 14.07 -19.26
C PRO A 85 -16.90 15.30 -19.57
N GLU A 86 -17.54 16.32 -20.15
CA GLU A 86 -16.90 17.60 -20.49
C GLU A 86 -16.91 18.60 -19.32
N SER A 87 -17.78 18.39 -18.34
CA SER A 87 -17.92 19.25 -17.15
C SER A 87 -17.77 18.49 -15.85
N TYR A 88 -17.24 19.16 -14.84
CA TYR A 88 -17.12 18.64 -13.50
C TYR A 88 -18.49 18.54 -12.81
N ASP A 89 -18.74 17.38 -12.19
CA ASP A 89 -19.93 17.10 -11.41
C ASP A 89 -19.55 16.65 -9.99
N GLU A 90 -19.77 17.53 -9.00
CA GLU A 90 -19.47 17.26 -7.60
C GLU A 90 -20.34 16.15 -7.01
N SER A 91 -21.54 15.92 -7.56
CA SER A 91 -22.45 14.85 -7.07
C SER A 91 -21.86 13.45 -7.22
N LYS A 92 -20.88 13.25 -8.11
CA LYS A 92 -20.17 11.96 -8.24
C LYS A 92 -19.40 11.60 -6.98
N TRP A 93 -18.82 12.58 -6.25
CA TRP A 93 -18.20 12.35 -4.95
C TRP A 93 -19.21 11.96 -3.89
N ALA A 94 -20.38 12.61 -3.87
CA ALA A 94 -21.45 12.25 -2.95
C ALA A 94 -21.94 10.81 -3.21
N ARG A 95 -22.05 10.39 -4.48
CA ARG A 95 -22.40 9.01 -4.84
C ARG A 95 -21.33 8.01 -4.38
N ALA A 96 -20.06 8.34 -4.53
CA ALA A 96 -18.96 7.51 -4.04
C ALA A 96 -19.00 7.35 -2.53
N ALA A 97 -19.22 8.44 -1.79
CA ALA A 97 -19.36 8.41 -0.33
C ALA A 97 -20.57 7.59 0.13
N ALA A 98 -21.73 7.76 -0.51
CA ALA A 98 -22.92 6.98 -0.22
C ALA A 98 -22.69 5.48 -0.47
N ALA A 99 -22.04 5.13 -1.58
CA ALA A 99 -21.73 3.72 -1.88
C ALA A 99 -20.74 3.10 -0.88
N ALA A 100 -19.77 3.87 -0.38
CA ALA A 100 -18.88 3.41 0.70
C ALA A 100 -19.67 3.21 2.00
N LYS A 101 -20.60 4.11 2.32
CA LYS A 101 -21.49 3.97 3.49
C LYS A 101 -22.35 2.71 3.43
N ASP A 102 -22.85 2.32 2.25
CA ASP A 102 -23.60 1.05 2.09
C ASP A 102 -22.78 -0.17 2.54
N VAL A 103 -21.45 -0.15 2.34
CA VAL A 103 -20.56 -1.22 2.84
C VAL A 103 -20.42 -1.16 4.37
N MET A 104 -20.28 0.04 4.93
CA MET A 104 -20.18 0.23 6.39
C MET A 104 -21.45 -0.23 7.10
N GLU A 105 -22.62 0.04 6.55
CA GLU A 105 -23.92 -0.34 7.10
C GLU A 105 -24.19 -1.85 7.11
N LEU A 106 -23.38 -2.65 6.42
CA LEU A 106 -23.43 -4.11 6.56
C LEU A 106 -23.03 -4.59 7.96
N ASN A 107 -22.22 -3.83 8.70
CA ASN A 107 -21.74 -4.13 10.05
C ASN A 107 -21.09 -5.51 10.19
N VAL A 108 -20.35 -5.95 9.16
CA VAL A 108 -19.64 -7.25 9.14
C VAL A 108 -18.13 -7.11 9.03
N TYR A 109 -17.66 -5.90 8.81
CA TYR A 109 -16.24 -5.58 8.70
C TYR A 109 -15.83 -4.59 9.79
N SER A 110 -14.59 -4.68 10.25
CA SER A 110 -14.00 -3.74 11.20
C SER A 110 -12.56 -3.43 10.83
N ILE A 111 -12.06 -2.29 11.30
CA ILE A 111 -10.64 -1.95 11.15
C ILE A 111 -9.82 -2.86 12.06
N HIS A 112 -8.83 -3.53 11.50
CA HIS A 112 -7.88 -4.33 12.26
C HIS A 112 -6.98 -3.45 13.11
N VAL A 113 -6.82 -3.82 14.38
CA VAL A 113 -5.94 -3.13 15.32
C VAL A 113 -5.05 -4.13 16.06
N ALA A 114 -3.75 -3.95 15.93
CA ALA A 114 -2.77 -4.60 16.78
C ALA A 114 -2.64 -3.81 18.09
N ARG A 115 -2.68 -4.51 19.22
CA ARG A 115 -2.46 -3.90 20.54
C ARG A 115 -0.96 -3.71 20.78
N PHE A 116 -0.60 -2.71 21.56
CA PHE A 116 0.78 -2.60 22.03
C PHE A 116 1.20 -3.87 22.76
N LYS A 117 2.39 -4.36 22.47
CA LYS A 117 2.99 -5.44 23.22
C LYS A 117 3.40 -4.96 24.61
N ALA A 118 3.51 -5.91 25.55
CA ALA A 118 3.97 -5.59 26.89
C ALA A 118 5.40 -5.02 26.88
N ALA A 119 5.74 -4.23 27.90
CA ALA A 119 7.09 -3.71 28.07
C ALA A 119 8.10 -4.88 28.11
N GLY A 120 9.10 -4.84 27.21
CA GLY A 120 10.08 -5.92 27.02
C GLY A 120 9.89 -6.71 25.73
N ASP A 121 8.74 -6.66 25.10
CA ASP A 121 8.56 -7.19 23.74
C ASP A 121 9.18 -6.21 22.74
N ILE A 122 10.26 -6.61 22.12
CA ILE A 122 10.89 -5.80 21.07
C ILE A 122 10.06 -5.95 19.81
N ALA A 123 9.19 -4.96 19.55
CA ALA A 123 8.57 -4.82 18.24
C ALA A 123 9.57 -4.10 17.32
N TYR A 124 9.91 -4.72 16.22
CA TYR A 124 10.66 -4.02 15.19
C TYR A 124 9.71 -3.56 14.06
N PRO A 125 9.99 -2.39 13.50
CA PRO A 125 10.78 -1.31 14.08
C PRO A 125 10.16 -0.86 15.40
N ALA A 126 10.92 -0.11 16.21
CA ALA A 126 10.33 0.50 17.41
C ALA A 126 8.99 1.14 17.02
N THR A 127 7.98 0.99 17.85
CA THR A 127 6.61 1.44 17.57
C THR A 127 6.59 2.84 16.96
N ILE A 128 6.04 2.96 15.77
CA ILE A 128 5.88 4.22 15.07
C ILE A 128 4.52 4.78 15.46
N VAL A 129 4.53 5.84 16.25
CA VAL A 129 3.30 6.49 16.75
C VAL A 129 3.13 7.87 16.14
N PRO A 130 1.89 8.33 15.96
CA PRO A 130 1.60 9.71 15.60
C PRO A 130 2.14 10.69 16.65
N PRO A 131 2.35 11.97 16.30
CA PRO A 131 2.67 13.01 17.28
C PRO A 131 1.59 13.08 18.36
N TYR A 132 2.00 13.47 19.57
CA TYR A 132 1.04 13.65 20.65
C TYR A 132 -0.05 14.65 20.28
N ASN A 133 -1.28 14.24 20.50
CA ASN A 133 -2.49 15.05 20.36
C ASN A 133 -3.40 14.76 21.54
N SER A 134 -3.72 15.79 22.36
CA SER A 134 -4.51 15.65 23.57
C SER A 134 -5.92 15.07 23.36
N GLU A 135 -6.45 15.19 22.14
CA GLU A 135 -7.77 14.67 21.78
C GLU A 135 -7.76 13.15 21.52
N PHE A 136 -6.66 12.62 20.96
CA PHE A 136 -6.62 11.23 20.49
C PHE A 136 -5.59 10.35 21.22
N SER A 137 -4.49 10.94 21.68
CA SER A 137 -3.37 10.15 22.23
C SER A 137 -3.68 9.52 23.60
N GLU A 138 -4.63 10.09 24.34
CA GLU A 138 -5.02 9.62 25.67
C GLU A 138 -6.26 8.73 25.66
N GLN A 139 -6.88 8.54 24.51
CA GLN A 139 -8.08 7.72 24.37
C GLN A 139 -7.74 6.37 23.73
N SER A 140 -8.45 5.32 24.20
CA SER A 140 -8.37 4.00 23.59
C SER A 140 -9.15 3.93 22.29
N TRP A 141 -8.78 2.99 21.42
CA TRP A 141 -9.52 2.71 20.20
C TRP A 141 -11.00 2.38 20.49
N PRO A 142 -11.98 2.88 19.72
CA PRO A 142 -11.84 3.60 18.44
C PRO A 142 -11.75 5.12 18.55
N ASN A 143 -11.76 5.71 19.73
CA ASN A 143 -11.75 7.15 19.93
C ASN A 143 -10.34 7.77 19.88
N GLY A 144 -9.33 6.94 20.00
CA GLY A 144 -7.93 7.35 19.95
C GLY A 144 -7.02 6.16 19.68
N TRP A 145 -5.72 6.36 19.88
CA TRP A 145 -4.71 5.36 19.56
C TRP A 145 -3.81 4.94 20.73
N LYS A 146 -4.20 5.29 21.96
CA LYS A 146 -3.43 5.01 23.18
C LYS A 146 -3.02 3.56 23.35
N ASP A 147 -3.88 2.63 22.97
CA ASP A 147 -3.75 1.18 23.23
C ASP A 147 -3.52 0.35 21.97
N ILE A 148 -3.19 0.99 20.84
CA ILE A 148 -2.91 0.31 19.57
C ILE A 148 -1.53 0.65 19.02
N ASP A 149 -0.99 -0.25 18.21
CA ASP A 149 0.19 -0.03 17.39
C ASP A 149 -0.24 0.25 15.93
N PRO A 150 -0.22 1.50 15.45
CA PRO A 150 -0.67 1.83 14.10
C PRO A 150 0.18 1.20 12.99
N PHE A 151 1.48 1.01 13.25
CA PHE A 151 2.39 0.37 12.30
C PHE A 151 2.07 -1.12 12.15
N GLN A 152 1.94 -1.84 13.25
CA GLN A 152 1.60 -3.26 13.24
C GLN A 152 0.19 -3.49 12.70
N SER A 153 -0.77 -2.66 13.11
CA SER A 153 -2.16 -2.73 12.63
C SER A 153 -2.24 -2.73 11.10
N TYR A 154 -1.42 -1.90 10.46
CA TYR A 154 -1.39 -1.87 9.00
C TYR A 154 -0.57 -3.02 8.40
N ARG A 155 0.60 -3.33 8.96
CA ARG A 155 1.52 -4.34 8.42
C ARG A 155 0.89 -5.74 8.42
N GLU A 156 0.26 -6.13 9.53
CA GLU A 156 -0.31 -7.47 9.73
C GLU A 156 -1.39 -7.84 8.70
N LEU A 157 -2.03 -6.85 8.09
CA LEU A 157 -3.00 -7.08 7.01
C LEU A 157 -2.37 -7.72 5.76
N PHE A 158 -1.07 -7.49 5.52
CA PHE A 158 -0.43 -7.83 4.26
C PHE A 158 0.71 -8.83 4.39
N ASP A 159 1.40 -8.86 5.53
CA ASP A 159 2.65 -9.61 5.68
C ASP A 159 2.47 -11.12 5.92
N GLY A 160 1.24 -11.57 6.12
CA GLY A 160 0.91 -12.98 6.39
C GLY A 160 0.71 -13.29 7.88
N THR A 161 0.81 -12.30 8.75
CA THR A 161 0.46 -12.47 10.18
C THR A 161 -1.01 -12.86 10.32
N LEU A 162 -1.90 -12.26 9.54
CA LEU A 162 -3.32 -12.62 9.51
C LEU A 162 -3.62 -13.55 8.34
N ILE A 163 -4.24 -14.68 8.62
CA ILE A 163 -4.86 -15.49 7.57
C ILE A 163 -6.20 -14.87 7.14
N ALA A 164 -6.71 -15.25 5.97
CA ALA A 164 -7.91 -14.64 5.40
C ALA A 164 -9.14 -14.66 6.33
N SER A 165 -9.31 -15.73 7.12
CA SER A 165 -10.44 -15.85 8.06
C SER A 165 -10.29 -15.03 9.35
N GLN A 166 -9.11 -14.49 9.61
CA GLN A 166 -8.81 -13.65 10.78
C GLN A 166 -8.70 -12.17 10.41
N ASN A 167 -8.69 -11.86 9.11
CA ASN A 167 -8.58 -10.49 8.64
C ASN A 167 -9.96 -9.84 8.58
N GLU A 168 -10.30 -9.08 9.59
CA GLU A 168 -11.60 -8.41 9.75
C GLU A 168 -11.86 -7.32 8.68
N GLU A 169 -10.82 -6.84 8.03
CA GLU A 169 -10.94 -5.88 6.93
C GLU A 169 -11.14 -6.56 5.56
N LEU A 170 -10.96 -7.86 5.47
CA LEU A 170 -11.05 -8.57 4.19
C LEU A 170 -12.48 -8.62 3.67
N ILE A 171 -12.74 -7.92 2.58
CA ILE A 171 -14.02 -7.98 1.87
C ILE A 171 -14.01 -9.04 0.79
N PHE A 172 -12.93 -9.08 0.00
CA PHE A 172 -12.78 -10.06 -1.07
C PHE A 172 -11.33 -10.40 -1.32
N THR A 173 -11.06 -11.68 -1.44
CA THR A 173 -9.75 -12.22 -1.81
C THR A 173 -9.83 -13.01 -3.10
N ARG A 174 -8.77 -12.93 -3.91
CA ARG A 174 -8.62 -13.80 -5.08
C ARG A 174 -8.23 -15.24 -4.70
N GLY A 175 -7.92 -15.47 -3.44
CA GLY A 175 -7.36 -16.72 -2.93
C GLY A 175 -5.85 -16.77 -3.08
N THR A 176 -5.28 -17.94 -2.81
CA THR A 176 -3.85 -18.22 -3.04
C THR A 176 -3.71 -19.03 -4.33
N ASN A 177 -2.72 -18.73 -5.16
CA ASN A 177 -2.32 -19.56 -6.30
C ASN A 177 -3.28 -19.57 -7.49
N VAL A 178 -3.66 -18.43 -8.00
CA VAL A 178 -4.31 -18.36 -9.30
C VAL A 178 -3.28 -18.02 -10.38
N GLY A 179 -2.92 -19.00 -11.20
CA GLY A 179 -2.14 -18.76 -12.41
C GLY A 179 -0.61 -18.91 -12.27
N GLY A 180 -0.10 -19.64 -11.28
CA GLY A 180 1.32 -20.05 -11.21
C GLY A 180 2.29 -19.02 -10.62
N GLU A 181 1.88 -17.77 -10.45
CA GLU A 181 2.63 -16.76 -9.70
C GLU A 181 1.85 -16.38 -8.44
N ASP A 182 2.25 -16.92 -7.33
CA ASP A 182 1.72 -16.55 -6.03
C ASP A 182 2.42 -15.30 -5.47
N LEU A 183 1.85 -14.74 -4.41
CA LEU A 183 2.45 -13.61 -3.71
C LEU A 183 3.85 -13.94 -3.16
N ARG A 184 4.20 -15.23 -3.06
CA ARG A 184 5.53 -15.69 -2.67
C ARG A 184 6.62 -15.16 -3.60
N VAL A 185 6.42 -15.29 -4.92
CA VAL A 185 7.39 -14.77 -5.91
C VAL A 185 7.53 -13.27 -5.79
N MET A 186 6.43 -12.56 -5.57
CA MET A 186 6.46 -11.11 -5.33
C MET A 186 7.30 -10.77 -4.09
N VAL A 187 7.14 -11.50 -2.99
CA VAL A 187 7.91 -11.29 -1.75
C VAL A 187 9.39 -11.52 -1.97
N VAL A 188 9.77 -12.59 -2.70
CA VAL A 188 11.17 -12.86 -3.07
C VAL A 188 11.80 -11.69 -3.82
N HIS A 189 11.04 -11.01 -4.69
CA HIS A 189 11.49 -9.81 -5.40
C HIS A 189 11.55 -8.55 -4.51
N GLN A 190 10.83 -8.53 -3.39
CA GLN A 190 10.89 -7.45 -2.41
C GLN A 190 12.04 -7.62 -1.42
N LEU A 191 12.31 -8.86 -0.99
CA LEU A 191 13.37 -9.17 -0.02
C LEU A 191 14.75 -8.70 -0.50
N PRO A 192 15.58 -8.14 0.40
CA PRO A 192 16.95 -7.77 0.05
C PRO A 192 17.79 -9.02 -0.28
N ARG A 193 18.80 -8.86 -1.13
CA ARG A 193 19.74 -9.95 -1.43
C ARG A 193 20.59 -10.31 -0.25
N ASN A 194 21.20 -9.28 0.35
CA ASN A 194 21.98 -9.47 1.57
C ASN A 194 21.05 -9.65 2.76
N GLY A 195 21.29 -10.66 3.54
CA GLY A 195 20.50 -11.00 4.73
C GLY A 195 19.35 -11.97 4.47
N ALA A 196 18.63 -11.85 3.35
CA ALA A 196 17.43 -12.66 3.10
C ALA A 196 17.46 -13.46 1.77
N GLY A 197 18.50 -13.34 0.97
CA GLY A 197 18.65 -14.08 -0.29
C GLY A 197 17.64 -13.72 -1.38
N GLY A 198 16.90 -12.63 -1.22
CA GLY A 198 15.91 -12.16 -2.20
C GLY A 198 16.55 -11.52 -3.43
N TYR A 199 15.72 -11.01 -4.34
CA TYR A 199 16.21 -10.34 -5.55
C TYR A 199 16.35 -8.82 -5.39
N GLY A 200 15.66 -8.20 -4.41
CA GLY A 200 15.74 -6.77 -4.15
C GLY A 200 15.45 -5.92 -5.39
N SER A 201 14.44 -6.26 -6.18
CA SER A 201 14.23 -5.68 -7.51
C SER A 201 12.91 -4.94 -7.67
N HIS A 202 11.95 -5.15 -6.79
CA HIS A 202 10.68 -4.42 -6.82
C HIS A 202 10.85 -3.02 -6.22
N GLY A 203 10.70 -2.02 -7.06
CA GLY A 203 10.83 -0.62 -6.68
C GLY A 203 9.57 0.19 -6.92
N MET A 204 9.50 1.34 -6.26
CA MET A 204 8.48 2.35 -6.50
C MET A 204 9.09 3.65 -7.01
N THR A 205 8.26 4.49 -7.59
CA THR A 205 8.68 5.83 -8.01
C THR A 205 8.74 6.79 -6.82
N GLN A 206 9.54 7.85 -6.93
CA GLN A 206 9.54 8.92 -5.94
C GLN A 206 8.13 9.52 -5.74
N LYS A 207 7.36 9.68 -6.81
CA LYS A 207 5.96 10.15 -6.74
C LYS A 207 5.09 9.27 -5.85
N GLN A 208 5.25 7.93 -5.91
CA GLN A 208 4.53 7.01 -5.03
C GLN A 208 5.03 7.11 -3.60
N CYS A 209 6.34 7.27 -3.39
CA CYS A 209 6.93 7.50 -2.08
C CYS A 209 6.37 8.78 -1.44
N ASP A 210 6.25 9.86 -2.21
CA ASP A 210 5.71 11.15 -1.75
C ASP A 210 4.19 11.15 -1.55
N ALA A 211 3.50 10.14 -2.07
CA ALA A 211 2.06 9.98 -1.88
C ALA A 211 1.65 9.59 -0.45
N TYR A 212 2.58 9.07 0.33
CA TYR A 212 2.35 8.83 1.77
C TYR A 212 2.41 10.14 2.53
N TYR A 213 1.57 10.28 3.56
CA TYR A 213 1.50 11.48 4.39
C TYR A 213 2.68 11.59 5.37
N MET A 214 2.81 12.76 5.96
CA MET A 214 3.58 12.97 7.17
C MET A 214 2.83 12.39 8.38
N ASN A 215 3.52 12.23 9.51
CA ASN A 215 2.92 11.66 10.71
C ASN A 215 1.85 12.56 11.37
N ASP A 216 1.79 13.84 10.99
CA ASP A 216 0.74 14.79 11.39
C ASP A 216 -0.48 14.79 10.45
N GLY A 217 -0.53 13.86 9.50
CA GLY A 217 -1.62 13.71 8.54
C GLY A 217 -1.61 14.70 7.36
N LYS A 218 -0.59 15.56 7.27
CA LYS A 218 -0.45 16.49 6.16
C LYS A 218 0.28 15.85 4.99
N ASP A 219 0.13 16.44 3.82
CA ASP A 219 0.85 16.02 2.61
C ASP A 219 2.37 16.09 2.81
N CYS A 220 3.08 15.14 2.21
CA CYS A 220 4.54 15.20 2.15
C CYS A 220 4.98 16.42 1.35
N PRO A 221 5.92 17.22 1.87
CA PRO A 221 6.46 18.36 1.12
C PRO A 221 7.10 17.91 -0.20
N GLY A 222 6.79 18.60 -1.29
CA GLY A 222 7.36 18.32 -2.60
C GLY A 222 8.87 18.54 -2.66
N MET A 223 9.56 17.82 -3.55
CA MET A 223 11.01 17.97 -3.72
C MET A 223 11.38 19.23 -4.50
N ASN A 224 10.51 19.73 -5.33
CA ASN A 224 10.75 20.92 -6.13
C ASN A 224 9.43 21.49 -6.66
N ASP A 225 9.52 22.71 -7.19
CA ASP A 225 8.39 23.42 -7.76
C ASP A 225 7.82 22.79 -9.05
N MET A 226 8.41 21.70 -9.54
CA MET A 226 7.91 20.99 -10.73
C MET A 226 6.48 20.48 -10.57
N TYR A 227 6.05 20.26 -9.34
CA TYR A 227 4.67 19.85 -9.02
C TYR A 227 3.78 21.03 -8.63
N ARG A 228 4.35 22.24 -8.48
CA ARG A 228 3.62 23.46 -8.25
C ARG A 228 3.23 24.04 -9.59
N GLY A 229 1.94 24.20 -9.84
CA GLY A 229 1.45 24.87 -11.04
C GLY A 229 1.21 23.98 -12.26
N VAL A 230 1.23 22.66 -12.12
CA VAL A 230 0.59 21.79 -13.10
C VAL A 230 -0.91 21.87 -12.86
N ASP A 231 -1.63 22.53 -13.74
CA ASP A 231 -3.08 22.65 -13.67
C ASP A 231 -3.72 21.28 -13.45
N GLY A 232 -4.50 21.15 -12.38
CA GLY A 232 -5.16 19.91 -12.00
C GLY A 232 -4.36 19.00 -11.06
N TYR A 233 -3.12 19.31 -10.72
CA TYR A 233 -2.41 18.66 -9.64
C TYR A 233 -2.82 19.30 -8.31
N ILE A 234 -3.77 18.67 -7.63
CA ILE A 234 -4.18 19.11 -6.29
C ILE A 234 -2.97 18.88 -5.37
N GLY A 235 -2.33 20.00 -5.03
CA GLY A 235 -0.99 20.08 -4.49
C GLY A 235 -0.75 19.20 -3.28
N ARG A 236 0.11 18.23 -3.48
CA ARG A 236 0.82 17.55 -2.40
C ARG A 236 2.08 18.30 -2.00
N CYS A 237 2.19 19.55 -2.42
CA CYS A 237 3.27 20.45 -2.08
C CYS A 237 2.67 21.56 -1.24
N ASP A 238 2.82 21.46 0.06
CA ASP A 238 2.63 22.63 0.92
C ASP A 238 3.89 23.49 0.92
N SER A 239 3.85 24.60 1.64
CA SER A 239 4.99 25.52 1.78
C SER A 239 6.12 24.98 2.65
N ARG A 240 5.97 23.77 3.22
CA ARG A 240 7.00 23.15 4.06
C ARG A 240 8.13 22.65 3.18
N GLN A 241 9.34 22.78 3.65
CA GLN A 241 10.50 22.21 3.00
C GLN A 241 10.73 20.78 3.49
N ARG A 242 11.15 19.91 2.58
CA ARG A 242 11.61 18.59 2.92
C ARG A 242 12.93 18.70 3.69
N ALA A 243 13.10 17.89 4.73
CA ALA A 243 14.35 17.84 5.45
C ALA A 243 15.49 17.38 4.53
N GLU A 244 16.58 18.13 4.52
CA GLU A 244 17.74 17.89 3.67
C GLU A 244 18.89 17.21 4.43
N GLY A 245 19.77 16.58 3.68
CA GLY A 245 20.97 15.94 4.20
C GLY A 245 20.75 14.50 4.65
N TYR A 246 21.76 13.96 5.31
CA TYR A 246 21.80 12.59 5.80
C TYR A 246 22.00 12.59 7.32
N VAL A 247 21.47 11.57 7.96
CA VAL A 247 21.59 11.38 9.41
C VAL A 247 23.03 11.04 9.77
N ASP A 248 23.60 11.71 10.74
CA ASP A 248 24.91 11.39 11.35
C ASP A 248 24.77 10.86 12.79
N GLU A 249 25.86 10.33 13.34
CA GLU A 249 25.87 9.73 14.68
C GLU A 249 25.54 10.74 15.79
N ASN A 250 25.95 12.00 15.64
CA ASN A 250 25.68 13.04 16.63
C ASN A 250 24.21 13.44 16.63
N GLU A 251 23.61 13.49 15.44
CA GLU A 251 22.19 13.82 15.27
C GLU A 251 21.29 12.77 15.89
N LEU A 252 21.61 11.46 15.76
CA LEU A 252 20.83 10.39 16.39
C LEU A 252 20.75 10.53 17.91
N SER A 253 21.82 10.99 18.54
CA SER A 253 21.84 11.21 20.00
C SER A 253 21.08 12.47 20.41
N THR A 254 20.93 13.44 19.51
CA THR A 254 20.37 14.77 19.80
C THR A 254 18.88 14.85 19.43
N TYR A 255 18.46 14.15 18.39
CA TYR A 255 17.12 14.22 17.82
C TYR A 255 16.41 12.87 17.84
N PRO A 256 15.63 12.54 18.88
CA PRO A 256 14.93 11.26 19.00
C PRO A 256 14.05 10.91 17.80
N GLU A 257 13.48 11.91 17.12
CA GLU A 257 12.66 11.74 15.92
C GLU A 257 13.42 11.15 14.73
N LEU A 258 14.75 11.22 14.73
CA LEU A 258 15.60 10.59 13.71
C LEU A 258 15.89 9.11 14.02
N GLY A 259 15.55 8.60 15.19
CA GLY A 259 15.90 7.26 15.65
C GLY A 259 15.39 6.11 14.78
N LEU A 260 14.38 6.38 13.94
CA LEU A 260 13.85 5.39 12.97
C LEU A 260 14.71 5.29 11.70
N LEU A 261 15.57 6.24 11.40
CA LEU A 261 16.31 6.28 10.15
C LEU A 261 17.65 5.64 10.33
N GLY A 262 18.47 5.68 11.11
CA GLY A 262 19.84 5.19 11.16
C GLY A 262 20.82 6.10 10.41
N VAL A 263 22.11 5.89 10.68
CA VAL A 263 23.21 6.66 10.10
C VAL A 263 23.27 6.48 8.58
N GLY A 264 23.55 7.56 7.86
CA GLY A 264 23.68 7.56 6.40
C GLY A 264 22.35 7.55 5.63
N VAL A 265 21.22 7.64 6.33
CA VAL A 265 19.90 7.69 5.72
C VAL A 265 19.48 9.13 5.45
N SER A 266 18.84 9.37 4.30
CA SER A 266 18.32 10.69 3.94
C SER A 266 17.22 11.14 4.89
N LYS A 267 17.34 12.35 5.41
CA LYS A 267 16.36 12.97 6.32
C LYS A 267 14.99 13.21 5.66
N GLN A 268 14.86 13.11 4.34
CA GLN A 268 13.56 13.20 3.66
C GLN A 268 12.54 12.14 4.12
N TYR A 269 13.00 11.09 4.79
CA TYR A 269 12.16 10.00 5.27
C TYR A 269 11.75 10.13 6.74
N VAL A 270 12.13 11.23 7.41
CA VAL A 270 11.75 11.49 8.81
C VAL A 270 10.28 11.85 8.94
N GLN A 271 9.68 11.54 10.07
CA GLN A 271 8.30 11.95 10.45
C GLN A 271 7.23 11.59 9.42
N ARG A 272 7.36 10.44 8.79
CA ARG A 272 6.34 9.91 7.89
C ARG A 272 5.29 9.10 8.66
N GLU A 273 4.11 8.95 8.08
CA GLU A 273 3.04 8.14 8.65
C GLU A 273 3.41 6.65 8.83
N PRO A 274 2.76 5.90 9.74
CA PRO A 274 3.05 4.48 9.97
C PRO A 274 2.99 3.61 8.71
N ARG A 275 2.05 3.87 7.79
CA ARG A 275 1.92 3.15 6.51
C ARG A 275 3.15 3.28 5.62
N PHE A 276 3.83 4.43 5.68
CA PHE A 276 5.07 4.64 4.96
C PHE A 276 6.14 3.66 5.41
N TYR A 277 6.41 3.61 6.71
CA TYR A 277 7.45 2.73 7.24
C TYR A 277 7.11 1.24 7.10
N ALA A 278 5.84 0.89 7.05
CA ALA A 278 5.40 -0.48 6.80
C ALA A 278 5.51 -0.90 5.31
N SER A 279 5.52 0.06 4.39
CA SER A 279 5.44 -0.23 2.95
C SER A 279 6.71 0.08 2.18
N VAL A 280 7.45 1.12 2.59
CA VAL A 280 8.55 1.69 1.80
C VAL A 280 9.90 1.21 2.31
N ALA A 281 10.66 0.59 1.43
CA ALA A 281 12.06 0.23 1.66
C ALA A 281 12.95 1.32 1.05
N TYR A 282 13.08 2.45 1.75
CA TYR A 282 13.96 3.52 1.33
C TYR A 282 15.44 3.13 1.52
N ASN A 283 16.33 3.81 0.82
CA ASN A 283 17.77 3.54 0.91
C ASN A 283 18.29 3.74 2.33
N GLY A 284 18.89 2.70 2.90
CA GLY A 284 19.32 2.66 4.30
C GLY A 284 18.21 2.33 5.29
N SER A 285 17.02 1.90 4.84
CA SER A 285 15.98 1.47 5.77
C SER A 285 16.38 0.19 6.49
N THR A 286 16.00 0.09 7.74
CA THR A 286 16.21 -1.11 8.54
C THR A 286 15.15 -2.16 8.22
N TRP A 287 15.60 -3.40 8.09
CA TRP A 287 14.77 -4.58 7.91
C TRP A 287 14.93 -5.48 9.11
N HIS A 288 13.84 -6.02 9.60
CA HIS A 288 13.82 -7.04 10.62
C HIS A 288 13.53 -8.37 9.97
N LEU A 289 14.53 -9.21 9.86
CA LEU A 289 14.46 -10.47 9.10
C LEU A 289 15.13 -11.61 9.86
N LEU A 290 14.74 -12.83 9.52
CA LEU A 290 15.46 -14.02 9.99
C LEU A 290 16.94 -13.92 9.61
N ARG A 291 17.80 -14.35 10.51
CA ARG A 291 19.22 -14.52 10.27
C ARG A 291 19.45 -15.56 9.17
N ALA A 292 19.74 -15.06 7.97
CA ALA A 292 19.83 -15.90 6.80
C ALA A 292 21.21 -16.44 6.53
N LEU A 293 22.25 -15.70 6.88
CA LEU A 293 23.62 -15.97 6.48
C LEU A 293 24.49 -16.32 7.67
N ASN A 294 25.12 -17.49 7.60
CA ASN A 294 26.23 -17.93 8.47
C ASN A 294 25.88 -18.38 9.90
N ASP A 295 24.63 -18.55 10.28
CA ASP A 295 24.28 -18.98 11.63
C ASP A 295 23.58 -20.34 11.64
N ASP A 296 23.82 -21.13 12.71
CA ASP A 296 23.12 -22.40 12.94
C ASP A 296 21.70 -22.18 13.48
N ASN A 297 21.37 -20.94 13.86
CA ASN A 297 20.11 -20.59 14.48
C ASN A 297 19.21 -19.78 13.53
N HIS A 298 18.57 -20.43 12.56
CA HIS A 298 17.66 -19.84 11.59
C HIS A 298 16.32 -19.35 12.16
N ASN A 299 16.13 -19.38 13.48
CA ASN A 299 14.89 -18.96 14.13
C ASN A 299 14.99 -17.58 14.78
N GLU A 300 16.17 -16.99 14.78
CA GLU A 300 16.37 -15.65 15.32
C GLU A 300 16.24 -14.60 14.23
N THR A 301 15.58 -13.51 14.55
CA THR A 301 15.51 -12.33 13.70
C THR A 301 16.54 -11.30 14.11
N GLU A 302 17.04 -10.53 13.16
CA GLU A 302 17.96 -9.42 13.40
C GLU A 302 17.55 -8.18 12.60
N ASN A 303 18.01 -7.04 13.07
CA ASN A 303 17.84 -5.78 12.35
C ASN A 303 19.02 -5.59 11.42
N ILE A 304 18.74 -5.49 10.12
CA ILE A 304 19.74 -5.17 9.11
C ILE A 304 19.40 -3.87 8.41
N GLN A 305 20.39 -3.00 8.25
CA GLN A 305 20.25 -1.79 7.45
C GLN A 305 20.62 -2.09 6.00
N VAL A 306 19.75 -1.75 5.06
CA VAL A 306 19.90 -2.11 3.65
C VAL A 306 20.13 -0.88 2.79
N PHE A 307 21.31 -0.81 2.17
CA PHE A 307 21.67 0.25 1.23
C PHE A 307 21.64 -0.25 -0.21
N TYR A 308 21.15 0.59 -1.11
CA TYR A 308 20.99 0.31 -2.54
C TYR A 308 22.00 1.06 -3.42
N TYR A 309 23.09 1.56 -2.84
CA TYR A 309 24.16 2.21 -3.61
C TYR A 309 24.83 1.25 -4.59
N ARG A 310 25.36 1.80 -5.66
CA ARG A 310 26.24 1.04 -6.56
C ARG A 310 27.46 0.52 -5.80
N GLY A 311 27.69 -0.77 -5.91
CA GLY A 311 28.78 -1.44 -5.19
C GLY A 311 28.38 -2.09 -3.87
N GLU A 312 27.25 -1.68 -3.29
CA GLU A 312 26.68 -2.36 -2.13
C GLU A 312 26.01 -3.68 -2.49
N ASN A 313 25.89 -4.59 -1.53
CA ASN A 313 25.35 -5.94 -1.75
C ASN A 313 23.91 -5.93 -2.31
N ASN A 314 23.13 -4.90 -2.03
CA ASN A 314 21.75 -4.74 -2.52
C ASN A 314 21.67 -3.75 -3.70
N GLY A 315 22.77 -3.09 -4.05
CA GLY A 315 22.86 -2.19 -5.19
C GLY A 315 23.28 -2.91 -6.49
N TYR A 316 23.63 -2.14 -7.50
CA TYR A 316 24.15 -2.67 -8.76
C TYR A 316 25.55 -3.27 -8.62
N THR A 317 25.68 -4.56 -8.85
CA THR A 317 26.95 -5.34 -8.81
C THR A 317 27.10 -6.26 -10.01
N ASN A 318 26.76 -5.80 -11.23
CA ASN A 318 26.70 -6.62 -12.45
C ASN A 318 25.67 -7.77 -12.41
N SER A 319 24.69 -7.71 -11.49
CA SER A 319 23.57 -8.64 -11.41
C SER A 319 22.41 -8.17 -12.26
N SER A 320 21.60 -9.09 -12.75
CA SER A 320 20.34 -8.77 -13.43
C SER A 320 19.28 -8.21 -12.47
N TYR A 321 19.37 -8.57 -11.19
CA TYR A 321 18.42 -8.16 -10.15
C TYR A 321 19.04 -7.10 -9.25
N TRP A 322 18.50 -5.91 -9.27
CA TRP A 322 18.87 -4.80 -8.42
C TRP A 322 17.77 -3.73 -8.43
N LEU A 323 17.72 -2.94 -7.38
CA LEU A 323 16.69 -1.91 -7.20
C LEU A 323 16.98 -0.68 -8.09
N LYS A 324 16.31 -0.59 -9.22
CA LYS A 324 16.56 0.45 -10.25
C LYS A 324 16.09 1.83 -9.84
N THR A 325 15.09 1.93 -8.98
CA THR A 325 14.49 3.21 -8.55
C THR A 325 15.14 3.77 -7.29
N GLY A 326 15.96 2.99 -6.58
CA GLY A 326 16.55 3.36 -5.28
C GLY A 326 15.55 3.34 -4.11
N ILE A 327 14.27 3.10 -4.36
CA ILE A 327 13.21 2.99 -3.35
C ILE A 327 12.47 1.68 -3.58
N GLY A 328 12.55 0.76 -2.61
CA GLY A 328 11.94 -0.55 -2.68
C GLY A 328 10.57 -0.62 -1.99
N ILE A 329 10.01 -1.82 -2.04
CA ILE A 329 8.72 -2.15 -1.43
C ILE A 329 8.94 -3.26 -0.41
N LYS A 330 8.41 -3.11 0.81
CA LYS A 330 8.44 -4.15 1.85
C LYS A 330 7.06 -4.48 2.44
N LYS A 331 6.01 -3.99 1.84
CA LYS A 331 4.63 -4.08 2.33
C LYS A 331 4.17 -5.51 2.65
N TYR A 332 4.64 -6.50 1.89
CA TYR A 332 4.23 -7.89 2.04
C TYR A 332 5.26 -8.77 2.76
N VAL A 333 6.34 -8.18 3.25
CA VAL A 333 7.43 -8.94 3.87
C VAL A 333 7.17 -9.15 5.36
N HIS A 334 7.14 -10.41 5.76
CA HIS A 334 7.10 -10.82 7.17
C HIS A 334 8.54 -10.96 7.73
N PRO A 335 8.78 -10.71 9.03
CA PRO A 335 10.09 -10.92 9.64
C PRO A 335 10.68 -12.33 9.44
N ASN A 336 9.83 -13.33 9.33
CA ASN A 336 10.23 -14.72 9.10
C ASN A 336 10.46 -15.07 7.61
N ASP A 337 10.25 -14.13 6.70
CA ASP A 337 10.44 -14.39 5.28
C ASP A 337 11.93 -14.44 4.93
N ILE A 338 12.30 -15.53 4.26
CA ILE A 338 13.63 -15.75 3.75
C ILE A 338 13.53 -16.51 2.43
N SER A 339 14.18 -16.04 1.39
CA SER A 339 14.12 -16.68 0.07
C SER A 339 15.20 -17.73 -0.09
N TYR A 340 16.39 -17.45 0.43
CA TYR A 340 17.53 -18.31 0.23
C TYR A 340 18.53 -18.13 1.35
N THR A 341 18.93 -19.22 1.96
CA THR A 341 20.13 -19.27 2.77
C THR A 341 20.96 -20.45 2.33
N GLN A 342 22.20 -20.20 1.96
CA GLN A 342 23.15 -21.25 1.73
C GLN A 342 23.94 -21.47 3.01
N LYS A 343 23.61 -22.53 3.73
CA LYS A 343 24.44 -23.02 4.80
C LYS A 343 24.60 -24.53 4.69
N ASN A 344 25.81 -25.02 4.78
CA ASN A 344 26.14 -26.45 4.85
C ASN A 344 25.42 -27.33 3.82
N SER A 345 25.21 -26.80 2.59
CA SER A 345 24.61 -27.52 1.45
C SER A 345 23.09 -27.56 1.40
N TYR A 346 22.35 -26.74 2.16
CA TYR A 346 20.89 -26.64 2.00
C TYR A 346 20.48 -25.26 1.55
N ASP A 347 19.50 -25.24 0.67
CA ASP A 347 18.71 -24.06 0.38
C ASP A 347 17.49 -24.07 1.31
N VAL A 348 17.32 -23.01 2.11
CA VAL A 348 16.15 -22.85 2.96
C VAL A 348 15.34 -21.69 2.39
N GLU A 349 14.11 -21.95 2.03
CA GLU A 349 13.13 -20.94 1.70
C GLU A 349 11.97 -21.03 2.71
N ARG A 350 11.66 -19.91 3.31
CA ARG A 350 10.50 -19.77 4.19
C ARG A 350 9.83 -18.44 3.87
N ILE A 351 8.67 -18.52 3.24
CA ILE A 351 7.82 -17.37 2.98
C ILE A 351 6.47 -17.63 3.63
N GLU A 352 6.07 -16.77 4.55
CA GLU A 352 4.76 -16.85 5.18
C GLU A 352 3.66 -16.68 4.13
N ARG A 353 2.53 -17.36 4.32
CA ARG A 353 1.42 -17.26 3.39
C ARG A 353 0.82 -15.87 3.42
N LYS A 354 0.65 -15.27 2.25
CA LYS A 354 0.04 -13.97 2.08
C LYS A 354 -1.41 -14.12 1.61
N VAL A 355 -2.25 -13.19 2.02
CA VAL A 355 -3.62 -13.07 1.53
C VAL A 355 -3.63 -12.11 0.34
N ASP A 356 -4.13 -12.56 -0.81
CA ASP A 356 -4.31 -11.68 -1.98
C ASP A 356 -5.58 -10.84 -1.82
N ILE A 357 -5.42 -9.65 -1.26
CA ILE A 357 -6.52 -8.75 -0.93
C ILE A 357 -6.95 -7.99 -2.18
N ALA A 358 -8.11 -8.33 -2.74
CA ALA A 358 -8.70 -7.60 -3.86
C ALA A 358 -9.53 -6.38 -3.39
N LEU A 359 -10.28 -6.55 -2.31
CA LEU A 359 -11.08 -5.48 -1.68
C LEU A 359 -10.95 -5.55 -0.16
N ARG A 360 -10.80 -4.39 0.47
CA ARG A 360 -10.58 -4.20 1.90
C ARG A 360 -11.47 -3.07 2.43
N TYR A 361 -11.85 -3.15 3.70
CA TYR A 361 -12.71 -2.18 4.37
C TYR A 361 -12.00 -0.87 4.72
N GLY A 362 -10.78 -0.92 5.26
CA GLY A 362 -9.98 0.23 5.67
C GLY A 362 -9.16 0.92 4.59
#